data_30f67b53ade6aa8e1b83b70e5f50985e
#
_entry.id   30f67b53ade6aa8e1b83b70e5f50985e
#
_cell.length_a   1.000
_cell.length_b   1.000
_cell.length_c   1.000
_cell.angle_alpha   90.00
_cell.angle_beta   90.00
_cell.angle_gamma   90.00
#
_symmetry.space_group_name_H-M   'P 1'
#
loop_
_entity.id
_entity.type
_entity.pdbx_description
1 polymer ?
#
loop_
_entity_poly.entity_id
_entity_poly.type
_entity_poly.pdbx_seq_one_letter_code
_entity_poly.pdbx_strand_id
1 'polypeptide(L)'
;MSWSLRVDANGPLDTAAIFSTLASHEIAGLTETRPDRLTHRRVLEFEGRPVILTVWFDGSGVTIEGETGDGPWPGVEPLVRHWFDLDTDIEAVDRHLGVHPQFKNQVRARPGIRVTRYPELAESAILTVLGQQISLAAARTFAGRLVAAYGEEVDGLFAFPDPARIAEEPVERLRSTIGLTGARART
;
A
#
# COMPACT_ATOMS: atom_id res chain seq x y z
N MET A 1 11.69 21.16 -2.51
CA MET A 1 12.85 20.40 -3.04
C MET A 1 12.46 18.92 -3.01
N SER A 2 12.89 18.13 -3.98
CA SER A 2 12.72 16.68 -3.94
C SER A 2 13.88 16.04 -3.19
N TRP A 3 13.65 14.93 -2.52
CA TRP A 3 14.65 14.12 -1.84
C TRP A 3 14.50 12.65 -2.26
N SER A 4 15.57 11.89 -2.12
CA SER A 4 15.58 10.46 -2.47
C SER A 4 16.24 9.66 -1.34
N LEU A 5 15.70 8.47 -1.08
CA LEU A 5 16.21 7.52 -0.10
C LEU A 5 16.24 6.12 -0.73
N ARG A 6 17.36 5.43 -0.61
CA ARG A 6 17.50 4.02 -0.96
C ARG A 6 17.40 3.16 0.28
N VAL A 7 16.59 2.09 0.20
CA VAL A 7 16.44 1.08 1.25
C VAL A 7 16.69 -0.30 0.66
N ASP A 8 17.75 -0.96 1.11
CA ASP A 8 18.09 -2.30 0.64
C ASP A 8 17.25 -3.37 1.35
N ALA A 9 16.90 -4.42 0.61
CA ALA A 9 16.18 -5.58 1.12
C ALA A 9 17.15 -6.63 1.66
N ASN A 10 16.71 -7.41 2.63
CA ASN A 10 17.42 -8.61 3.10
C ASN A 10 17.17 -9.76 2.11
N GLY A 11 18.00 -9.86 1.07
CA GLY A 11 17.89 -10.80 -0.04
C GLY A 11 17.06 -10.28 -1.23
N PRO A 12 16.75 -11.14 -2.21
CA PRO A 12 16.13 -10.73 -3.47
C PRO A 12 14.69 -10.22 -3.30
N LEU A 13 14.25 -9.43 -4.30
CA LEU A 13 12.88 -8.94 -4.46
C LEU A 13 12.31 -9.44 -5.78
N ASP A 14 11.18 -10.16 -5.76
CA ASP A 14 10.37 -10.40 -6.96
C ASP A 14 9.56 -9.13 -7.28
N THR A 15 10.15 -8.21 -8.05
CA THR A 15 9.51 -6.94 -8.42
C THR A 15 8.22 -7.13 -9.19
N ALA A 16 8.13 -8.17 -10.02
CA ALA A 16 6.91 -8.49 -10.76
C ALA A 16 5.76 -8.91 -9.82
N ALA A 17 6.05 -9.66 -8.74
CA ALA A 17 5.05 -9.99 -7.72
C ALA A 17 4.56 -8.74 -7.00
N ILE A 18 5.47 -7.85 -6.61
CA ILE A 18 5.13 -6.60 -5.93
C ILE A 18 4.21 -5.75 -6.81
N PHE A 19 4.60 -5.48 -8.06
CA PHE A 19 3.78 -4.68 -8.98
C PHE A 19 2.44 -5.33 -9.32
N SER A 20 2.38 -6.65 -9.46
CA SER A 20 1.13 -7.37 -9.65
C SER A 20 0.18 -7.17 -8.45
N THR A 21 0.72 -7.22 -7.23
CA THR A 21 -0.04 -6.97 -6.01
C THR A 21 -0.51 -5.52 -5.93
N LEU A 22 0.38 -4.55 -6.11
CA LEU A 22 0.05 -3.12 -6.07
C LEU A 22 -1.02 -2.75 -7.12
N ALA A 23 -0.87 -3.21 -8.36
CA ALA A 23 -1.82 -2.94 -9.43
C ALA A 23 -3.19 -3.60 -9.20
N SER A 24 -3.22 -4.84 -8.66
CA SER A 24 -4.49 -5.52 -8.38
C SER A 24 -5.24 -4.88 -7.21
N HIS A 25 -4.56 -4.20 -6.30
CA HIS A 25 -5.14 -3.50 -5.16
C HIS A 25 -5.17 -1.96 -5.33
N GLU A 26 -4.89 -1.46 -6.53
CA GLU A 26 -4.94 -0.04 -6.82
C GLU A 26 -6.32 0.55 -6.52
N ILE A 27 -6.33 1.65 -5.76
CA ILE A 27 -7.54 2.39 -5.39
C ILE A 27 -7.50 3.74 -6.10
N ALA A 28 -8.53 4.02 -6.88
CA ALA A 28 -8.64 5.26 -7.63
C ALA A 28 -8.51 6.49 -6.71
N GLY A 29 -7.61 7.39 -7.08
CA GLY A 29 -7.31 8.59 -6.32
C GLY A 29 -6.33 8.41 -5.14
N LEU A 30 -6.18 7.19 -4.58
CA LEU A 30 -5.23 6.94 -3.48
C LEU A 30 -3.85 6.56 -3.99
N THR A 31 -3.81 5.69 -5.01
CA THR A 31 -2.56 5.12 -5.53
C THR A 31 -2.54 5.14 -7.04
N GLU A 32 -1.35 5.27 -7.60
CA GLU A 32 -1.08 5.16 -9.04
C GLU A 32 0.08 4.19 -9.27
N THR A 33 -0.21 3.06 -9.92
CA THR A 33 0.79 2.03 -10.23
C THR A 33 1.06 1.99 -11.72
N ARG A 34 2.33 2.12 -12.11
CA ARG A 34 2.81 2.07 -13.49
C ARG A 34 3.78 0.90 -13.66
N PRO A 35 3.31 -0.32 -13.97
CA PRO A 35 4.16 -1.50 -14.12
C PRO A 35 5.18 -1.35 -15.26
N ASP A 36 4.83 -0.62 -16.33
CA ASP A 36 5.70 -0.32 -17.46
C ASP A 36 6.89 0.58 -17.11
N ARG A 37 6.75 1.40 -16.06
CA ARG A 37 7.79 2.29 -15.53
C ARG A 37 8.40 1.79 -14.23
N LEU A 38 7.90 0.69 -13.69
CA LEU A 38 8.27 0.14 -12.39
C LEU A 38 8.13 1.18 -11.26
N THR A 39 7.03 1.96 -11.30
CA THR A 39 6.73 2.99 -10.30
C THR A 39 5.40 2.77 -9.60
N HIS A 40 5.35 3.16 -8.34
CA HIS A 40 4.12 3.25 -7.56
C HIS A 40 4.12 4.58 -6.81
N ARG A 41 3.04 5.35 -6.96
CA ARG A 41 2.87 6.67 -6.33
C ARG A 41 1.69 6.65 -5.38
N ARG A 42 1.83 7.34 -4.25
CA ARG A 42 0.74 7.60 -3.32
C ARG A 42 1.04 8.79 -2.40
N VAL A 43 0.00 9.34 -1.79
CA VAL A 43 0.14 10.30 -0.70
C VAL A 43 0.24 9.54 0.61
N LEU A 44 1.21 9.91 1.44
CA LEU A 44 1.34 9.50 2.84
C LEU A 44 1.51 10.74 3.73
N GLU A 45 1.18 10.62 5.00
CA GLU A 45 1.32 11.71 5.95
C GLU A 45 2.59 11.54 6.79
N PHE A 46 3.40 12.59 6.88
CA PHE A 46 4.57 12.65 7.76
C PHE A 46 4.51 13.95 8.56
N GLU A 47 4.54 13.85 9.89
CA GLU A 47 4.48 15.00 10.81
C GLU A 47 3.28 15.95 10.54
N GLY A 48 2.12 15.37 10.21
CA GLY A 48 0.91 16.13 9.89
C GLY A 48 0.94 16.81 8.52
N ARG A 49 1.84 16.39 7.63
CA ARG A 49 1.95 16.93 6.26
C ARG A 49 1.76 15.83 5.22
N PRO A 50 0.84 15.99 4.29
CA PRO A 50 0.69 15.05 3.19
C PRO A 50 1.86 15.21 2.20
N VAL A 51 2.46 14.08 1.82
CA VAL A 51 3.61 14.00 0.91
C VAL A 51 3.37 12.94 -0.14
N ILE A 52 3.57 13.30 -1.40
CA ILE A 52 3.60 12.30 -2.46
C ILE A 52 4.93 11.57 -2.44
N LEU A 53 4.84 10.25 -2.28
CA LEU A 53 5.96 9.34 -2.45
C LEU A 53 5.84 8.60 -3.77
N THR A 54 6.94 8.59 -4.51
CA THR A 54 7.13 7.72 -5.68
C THR A 54 8.16 6.65 -5.34
N VAL A 55 7.81 5.40 -5.60
CA VAL A 55 8.61 4.22 -5.21
C VAL A 55 9.02 3.45 -6.46
N TRP A 56 10.29 3.07 -6.54
CA TRP A 56 10.88 2.19 -7.57
C TRP A 56 11.51 0.96 -6.94
N PHE A 57 11.54 -0.12 -7.70
CA PHE A 57 12.16 -1.40 -7.29
C PHE A 57 13.17 -1.85 -8.33
N ASP A 58 14.29 -2.42 -7.89
CA ASP A 58 15.35 -2.92 -8.78
C ASP A 58 15.78 -4.37 -8.51
N GLY A 59 15.01 -5.13 -7.76
CA GLY A 59 15.29 -6.52 -7.42
C GLY A 59 16.20 -6.72 -6.21
N SER A 60 16.84 -5.68 -5.67
CA SER A 60 17.67 -5.73 -4.47
C SER A 60 17.20 -4.77 -3.36
N GLY A 61 16.30 -3.85 -3.70
CA GLY A 61 15.76 -2.87 -2.75
C GLY A 61 14.78 -1.92 -3.38
N VAL A 62 14.49 -0.86 -2.65
CA VAL A 62 13.47 0.14 -2.95
C VAL A 62 14.12 1.51 -2.94
N THR A 63 13.89 2.30 -3.97
CA THR A 63 14.20 3.73 -3.98
C THR A 63 12.92 4.52 -3.82
N ILE A 64 12.90 5.48 -2.91
CA ILE A 64 11.76 6.35 -2.63
C ILE A 64 12.15 7.78 -2.94
N GLU A 65 11.30 8.50 -3.64
CA GLU A 65 11.41 9.95 -3.79
C GLU A 65 10.18 10.63 -3.19
N GLY A 66 10.42 11.70 -2.43
CA GLY A 66 9.39 12.61 -1.99
C GLY A 66 9.39 13.86 -2.84
N GLU A 67 8.21 14.25 -3.35
CA GLU A 67 8.07 15.39 -4.26
C GLU A 67 8.13 16.73 -3.53
N THR A 68 7.88 16.75 -2.23
CA THR A 68 7.84 17.96 -1.40
C THR A 68 8.54 17.78 -0.06
N GLY A 69 9.06 18.88 0.50
CA GLY A 69 9.58 18.95 1.86
C GLY A 69 11.10 18.81 1.98
N ASP A 70 11.56 18.85 3.24
CA ASP A 70 12.97 18.80 3.63
C ASP A 70 13.41 17.39 4.07
N GLY A 71 12.64 16.34 3.63
CA GLY A 71 12.90 14.95 4.00
C GLY A 71 14.21 14.38 3.48
N PRO A 72 14.50 13.09 3.70
CA PRO A 72 13.55 12.10 4.23
C PRO A 72 13.30 12.27 5.74
N TRP A 73 12.02 12.16 6.13
CA TRP A 73 11.65 12.17 7.56
C TRP A 73 12.07 10.86 8.24
N PRO A 74 12.34 10.87 9.55
CA PRO A 74 12.81 9.68 10.28
C PRO A 74 11.90 8.45 10.16
N GLY A 75 10.60 8.65 9.93
CA GLY A 75 9.62 7.57 9.78
C GLY A 75 9.58 6.91 8.39
N VAL A 76 10.21 7.47 7.36
CA VAL A 76 10.10 6.98 5.97
C VAL A 76 10.74 5.60 5.81
N GLU A 77 11.98 5.43 6.25
CA GLU A 77 12.67 4.14 6.09
C GLU A 77 11.97 3.00 6.84
N PRO A 78 11.62 3.09 8.13
CA PRO A 78 10.89 2.04 8.83
C PRO A 78 9.54 1.71 8.18
N LEU A 79 8.81 2.72 7.70
CA LEU A 79 7.55 2.52 7.00
C LEU A 79 7.74 1.71 5.72
N VAL A 80 8.73 2.05 4.89
CA VAL A 80 9.03 1.35 3.63
C VAL A 80 9.50 -0.07 3.88
N ARG A 81 10.33 -0.30 4.90
CA ARG A 81 10.75 -1.64 5.33
C ARG A 81 9.56 -2.50 5.71
N HIS A 82 8.62 -1.94 6.49
CA HIS A 82 7.38 -2.61 6.84
C HIS A 82 6.48 -2.87 5.62
N TRP A 83 6.25 -1.84 4.80
CA TRP A 83 5.34 -1.90 3.65
C TRP A 83 5.70 -3.00 2.67
N PHE A 84 7.00 -3.13 2.34
CA PHE A 84 7.51 -4.09 1.35
C PHE A 84 8.22 -5.30 1.96
N ASP A 85 8.14 -5.48 3.29
CA ASP A 85 8.71 -6.62 4.01
C ASP A 85 10.22 -6.79 3.76
N LEU A 86 10.97 -5.67 3.81
CA LEU A 86 12.38 -5.66 3.40
C LEU A 86 13.32 -6.34 4.40
N ASP A 87 12.92 -6.52 5.66
CA ASP A 87 13.76 -7.07 6.73
C ASP A 87 13.70 -8.61 6.80
N THR A 88 12.67 -9.23 6.24
CA THR A 88 12.55 -10.70 6.26
C THR A 88 13.72 -11.35 5.51
N ASP A 89 14.39 -12.32 6.15
CA ASP A 89 15.35 -13.22 5.48
C ASP A 89 14.58 -14.11 4.50
N ILE A 90 14.36 -13.57 3.30
CA ILE A 90 13.54 -14.24 2.29
C ILE A 90 14.21 -15.51 1.75
N GLU A 91 15.53 -15.57 1.76
CA GLU A 91 16.26 -16.78 1.37
C GLU A 91 16.02 -17.92 2.35
N ALA A 92 15.91 -17.63 3.64
CA ALA A 92 15.54 -18.64 4.64
C ALA A 92 14.10 -19.12 4.45
N VAL A 93 13.17 -18.21 4.12
CA VAL A 93 11.76 -18.56 3.81
C VAL A 93 11.70 -19.44 2.56
N ASP A 94 12.34 -19.02 1.47
CA ASP A 94 12.37 -19.76 0.21
C ASP A 94 12.99 -21.15 0.40
N ARG A 95 14.08 -21.26 1.15
CA ARG A 95 14.71 -22.52 1.49
C ARG A 95 13.77 -23.44 2.30
N HIS A 96 13.04 -22.88 3.27
CA HIS A 96 12.08 -23.63 4.08
C HIS A 96 10.90 -24.14 3.24
N LEU A 97 10.29 -23.27 2.44
CA LEU A 97 9.16 -23.64 1.57
C LEU A 97 9.60 -24.60 0.45
N GLY A 98 10.81 -24.43 -0.09
CA GLY A 98 11.35 -25.23 -1.18
C GLY A 98 11.59 -26.71 -0.88
N VAL A 99 11.60 -27.12 0.41
CA VAL A 99 11.65 -28.56 0.77
C VAL A 99 10.29 -29.24 0.63
N HIS A 100 9.19 -28.49 0.59
CA HIS A 100 7.85 -29.04 0.44
C HIS A 100 7.53 -29.31 -1.03
N PRO A 101 7.14 -30.52 -1.43
CA PRO A 101 6.89 -30.85 -2.84
C PRO A 101 5.90 -29.93 -3.54
N GLN A 102 4.89 -29.47 -2.83
CA GLN A 102 3.84 -28.60 -3.34
C GLN A 102 4.30 -27.16 -3.62
N PHE A 103 5.37 -26.68 -2.97
CA PHE A 103 5.87 -25.31 -3.15
C PHE A 103 7.20 -25.23 -3.90
N LYS A 104 7.91 -26.34 -4.02
CA LYS A 104 9.26 -26.42 -4.58
C LYS A 104 9.37 -25.75 -5.98
N ASN A 105 8.40 -26.02 -6.86
CA ASN A 105 8.43 -25.50 -8.22
C ASN A 105 8.10 -24.00 -8.23
N GLN A 106 7.19 -23.53 -7.39
CA GLN A 106 6.80 -22.11 -7.27
C GLN A 106 7.98 -21.28 -6.74
N VAL A 107 8.60 -21.71 -5.66
CA VAL A 107 9.77 -21.03 -5.07
C VAL A 107 10.92 -20.97 -6.08
N ARG A 108 11.19 -22.08 -6.77
CA ARG A 108 12.25 -22.11 -7.79
C ARG A 108 11.99 -21.18 -8.97
N ALA A 109 10.73 -21.08 -9.39
CA ALA A 109 10.33 -20.23 -10.51
C ALA A 109 10.32 -18.74 -10.15
N ARG A 110 10.04 -18.41 -8.89
CA ARG A 110 9.86 -17.03 -8.41
C ARG A 110 10.45 -16.86 -7.01
N PRO A 111 11.78 -16.82 -6.85
CA PRO A 111 12.41 -16.53 -5.57
C PRO A 111 12.19 -15.07 -5.18
N GLY A 112 12.15 -14.80 -3.88
CA GLY A 112 12.08 -13.44 -3.35
C GLY A 112 10.67 -12.83 -3.32
N ILE A 113 9.61 -13.65 -3.36
CA ILE A 113 8.23 -13.17 -3.14
C ILE A 113 8.07 -12.75 -1.68
N ARG A 114 7.75 -11.48 -1.47
CA ARG A 114 7.53 -10.87 -0.15
C ARG A 114 6.07 -10.49 0.06
N VAL A 115 5.69 -10.32 1.33
CA VAL A 115 4.34 -9.86 1.69
C VAL A 115 4.29 -8.33 1.57
N THR A 116 3.66 -7.82 0.51
CA THR A 116 3.33 -6.39 0.42
C THR A 116 2.20 -6.10 1.40
N ARG A 117 2.45 -5.20 2.36
CA ARG A 117 1.50 -4.78 3.40
C ARG A 117 0.87 -3.44 3.03
N TYR A 118 -0.04 -2.97 3.85
CA TYR A 118 -0.44 -1.55 3.84
C TYR A 118 0.59 -0.74 4.62
N PRO A 119 0.86 0.52 4.23
CA PRO A 119 1.81 1.37 4.96
C PRO A 119 1.32 1.71 6.36
N GLU A 120 0.00 1.79 6.57
CA GLU A 120 -0.60 2.18 7.84
C GLU A 120 -1.63 1.16 8.34
N LEU A 121 -1.63 0.93 9.67
CA LEU A 121 -2.52 -0.04 10.30
C LEU A 121 -4.00 0.35 10.18
N ALA A 122 -4.31 1.62 10.36
CA ALA A 122 -5.69 2.12 10.27
C ALA A 122 -6.25 1.96 8.85
N GLU A 123 -5.47 2.30 7.82
CA GLU A 123 -5.81 2.03 6.42
C GLU A 123 -6.10 0.55 6.20
N SER A 124 -5.20 -0.32 6.65
CA SER A 124 -5.36 -1.77 6.55
C SER A 124 -6.67 -2.27 7.17
N ALA A 125 -6.98 -1.79 8.38
CA ALA A 125 -8.20 -2.18 9.10
C ALA A 125 -9.47 -1.74 8.35
N ILE A 126 -9.54 -0.47 7.95
CA ILE A 126 -10.69 0.10 7.23
C ILE A 126 -10.91 -0.60 5.89
N LEU A 127 -9.84 -0.76 5.09
CA LEU A 127 -9.93 -1.43 3.79
C LEU A 127 -10.30 -2.91 3.92
N THR A 128 -9.84 -3.59 4.99
CA THR A 128 -10.25 -4.96 5.29
C THR A 128 -11.75 -5.05 5.59
N VAL A 129 -12.27 -4.15 6.42
CA VAL A 129 -13.72 -4.09 6.73
C VAL A 129 -14.54 -3.80 5.46
N LEU A 130 -14.12 -2.82 4.67
CA LEU A 130 -14.77 -2.50 3.39
C LEU A 130 -14.77 -3.69 2.42
N GLY A 131 -13.71 -4.49 2.41
CA GLY A 131 -13.53 -5.63 1.51
C GLY A 131 -14.24 -6.93 1.94
N GLN A 132 -14.76 -7.02 3.18
CA GLN A 132 -15.39 -8.25 3.66
C GLN A 132 -16.60 -8.64 2.83
N GLN A 133 -16.66 -9.93 2.41
CA GLN A 133 -17.78 -10.55 1.71
C GLN A 133 -18.21 -9.88 0.39
N ILE A 134 -17.28 -9.20 -0.28
CA ILE A 134 -17.48 -8.61 -1.61
C ILE A 134 -16.30 -8.92 -2.54
N SER A 135 -16.47 -8.68 -3.83
CA SER A 135 -15.36 -8.79 -4.77
C SER A 135 -14.32 -7.70 -4.57
N LEU A 136 -13.04 -7.98 -4.92
CA LEU A 136 -11.97 -6.99 -4.89
C LEU A 136 -12.32 -5.72 -5.69
N ALA A 137 -12.98 -5.87 -6.85
CA ALA A 137 -13.41 -4.73 -7.65
C ALA A 137 -14.42 -3.83 -6.92
N ALA A 138 -15.39 -4.42 -6.20
CA ALA A 138 -16.34 -3.66 -5.39
C ALA A 138 -15.64 -2.98 -4.19
N ALA A 139 -14.71 -3.66 -3.53
CA ALA A 139 -13.91 -3.10 -2.44
C ALA A 139 -13.12 -1.87 -2.91
N ARG A 140 -12.43 -1.96 -4.05
CA ARG A 140 -11.71 -0.84 -4.67
C ARG A 140 -12.63 0.35 -4.99
N THR A 141 -13.85 0.07 -5.49
CA THR A 141 -14.83 1.12 -5.77
C THR A 141 -15.26 1.85 -4.50
N PHE A 142 -15.55 1.11 -3.43
CA PHE A 142 -15.92 1.72 -2.14
C PHE A 142 -14.76 2.49 -1.52
N ALA A 143 -13.56 1.93 -1.56
CA ALA A 143 -12.36 2.60 -1.08
C ALA A 143 -12.08 3.91 -1.86
N GLY A 144 -12.19 3.90 -3.19
CA GLY A 144 -12.03 5.12 -4.00
C GLY A 144 -13.05 6.20 -3.67
N ARG A 145 -14.31 5.82 -3.41
CA ARG A 145 -15.35 6.78 -2.96
C ARG A 145 -15.06 7.33 -1.56
N LEU A 146 -14.58 6.49 -0.63
CA LEU A 146 -14.16 6.91 0.70
C LEU A 146 -13.06 7.95 0.61
N VAL A 147 -12.01 7.65 -0.14
CA VAL A 147 -10.84 8.50 -0.32
C VAL A 147 -11.21 9.82 -0.98
N ALA A 148 -12.00 9.80 -2.05
CA ALA A 148 -12.45 11.01 -2.74
C ALA A 148 -13.37 11.90 -1.89
N ALA A 149 -14.13 11.32 -0.96
CA ALA A 149 -15.06 12.08 -0.12
C ALA A 149 -14.41 12.66 1.14
N TYR A 150 -13.40 12.00 1.70
CA TYR A 150 -12.87 12.30 3.02
C TYR A 150 -11.36 12.52 3.05
N GLY A 151 -10.62 12.14 1.99
CA GLY A 151 -9.18 12.36 1.87
C GLY A 151 -8.83 13.81 1.55
N GLU A 152 -7.62 14.21 1.86
CA GLU A 152 -7.04 15.48 1.44
C GLU A 152 -6.40 15.32 0.06
N GLU A 153 -6.77 16.19 -0.88
CA GLU A 153 -6.22 16.15 -2.25
C GLU A 153 -4.84 16.82 -2.31
N VAL A 154 -3.89 16.10 -2.91
CA VAL A 154 -2.53 16.59 -3.14
C VAL A 154 -2.12 16.19 -4.57
N ASP A 155 -2.05 17.15 -5.46
CA ASP A 155 -1.61 16.99 -6.86
C ASP A 155 -2.28 15.80 -7.59
N GLY A 156 -3.61 15.72 -7.51
CA GLY A 156 -4.43 14.73 -8.19
C GLY A 156 -4.52 13.36 -7.51
N LEU A 157 -3.82 13.16 -6.40
CA LEU A 157 -3.98 12.03 -5.49
C LEU A 157 -4.59 12.49 -4.16
N PHE A 158 -5.12 11.58 -3.39
CA PHE A 158 -5.65 11.86 -2.05
C PHE A 158 -4.82 11.12 -1.01
N ALA A 159 -4.61 11.76 0.15
CA ALA A 159 -4.20 11.05 1.35
C ALA A 159 -5.33 10.10 1.82
N PHE A 160 -4.97 9.01 2.49
CA PHE A 160 -5.98 8.17 3.11
C PHE A 160 -6.68 8.99 4.21
N PRO A 161 -8.03 8.95 4.32
CA PRO A 161 -8.75 9.76 5.28
C PRO A 161 -8.36 9.47 6.73
N ASP A 162 -8.27 10.52 7.55
CA ASP A 162 -8.08 10.37 9.00
C ASP A 162 -9.19 9.48 9.59
N PRO A 163 -8.83 8.38 10.27
CA PRO A 163 -9.80 7.50 10.92
C PRO A 163 -10.73 8.21 11.93
N ALA A 164 -10.23 9.23 12.64
CA ALA A 164 -11.04 10.01 13.56
C ALA A 164 -12.15 10.77 12.83
N ARG A 165 -11.82 11.37 11.68
CA ARG A 165 -12.81 12.04 10.82
C ARG A 165 -13.89 11.09 10.30
N ILE A 166 -13.49 9.86 9.93
CA ILE A 166 -14.45 8.83 9.49
C ILE A 166 -15.37 8.42 10.66
N ALA A 167 -14.82 8.25 11.86
CA ALA A 167 -15.56 7.83 13.05
C ALA A 167 -16.58 8.88 13.52
N GLU A 168 -16.36 10.15 13.24
CA GLU A 168 -17.27 11.25 13.56
C GLU A 168 -18.43 11.38 12.55
N GLU A 169 -18.32 10.77 11.37
CA GLU A 169 -19.37 10.87 10.35
C GLU A 169 -20.63 10.08 10.73
N PRO A 170 -21.82 10.67 10.53
CA PRO A 170 -23.06 9.93 10.70
C PRO A 170 -23.13 8.70 9.78
N VAL A 171 -23.50 7.55 10.33
CA VAL A 171 -23.59 6.26 9.61
C VAL A 171 -24.36 6.37 8.30
N GLU A 172 -25.48 7.12 8.29
CA GLU A 172 -26.30 7.28 7.09
C GLU A 172 -25.58 8.09 6.00
N ARG A 173 -24.72 9.03 6.39
CA ARG A 173 -23.90 9.80 5.45
C ARG A 173 -22.79 8.93 4.85
N LEU A 174 -22.11 8.14 5.68
CA LEU A 174 -21.14 7.15 5.19
C LEU A 174 -21.80 6.18 4.19
N ARG A 175 -22.99 5.67 4.53
CA ARG A 175 -23.73 4.77 3.64
C ARG A 175 -24.04 5.40 2.29
N SER A 176 -24.59 6.61 2.29
CA SER A 176 -24.99 7.29 1.05
C SER A 176 -23.79 7.69 0.19
N THR A 177 -22.72 8.18 0.80
CA THR A 177 -21.52 8.66 0.12
C THR A 177 -20.72 7.52 -0.50
N ILE A 178 -20.49 6.45 0.26
CA ILE A 178 -19.63 5.34 -0.17
C ILE A 178 -20.43 4.25 -0.87
N GLY A 179 -21.72 4.13 -0.56
CA GLY A 179 -22.61 3.07 -1.09
C GLY A 179 -22.55 1.79 -0.24
N LEU A 180 -22.28 1.91 1.07
CA LEU A 180 -22.18 0.77 1.97
C LEU A 180 -23.54 0.21 2.40
N THR A 181 -23.54 -1.07 2.80
CA THR A 181 -24.66 -1.64 3.56
C THR A 181 -24.66 -1.07 4.99
N GLY A 182 -25.82 -1.03 5.65
CA GLY A 182 -25.94 -0.49 7.02
C GLY A 182 -25.06 -1.20 8.05
N ALA A 183 -24.80 -2.49 7.87
CA ALA A 183 -23.90 -3.25 8.76
C ALA A 183 -22.45 -2.74 8.66
N ARG A 184 -21.91 -2.59 7.44
CA ARG A 184 -20.53 -2.12 7.21
C ARG A 184 -20.27 -0.70 7.64
N ALA A 185 -21.25 0.17 7.53
CA ALA A 185 -21.08 1.55 7.94
C ALA A 185 -21.05 1.73 9.47
N ARG A 186 -21.45 0.72 10.24
CA ARG A 186 -21.42 0.72 11.72
C ARG A 186 -20.22 0.00 12.32
N THR A 187 -19.42 -0.70 11.51
CA THR A 187 -18.18 -1.37 11.92
C THR A 187 -17.01 -0.40 11.91
#